data_c0c893818e669abec54c61c969a0a659
#
_entry.id   c0c893818e669abec54c61c969a0a659
#
_cell.length_a   1.000
_cell.length_b   1.000
_cell.length_c   1.000
_cell.angle_alpha   90.00
_cell.angle_beta   90.00
_cell.angle_gamma   90.00
#
_symmetry.space_group_name_H-M   'P 1'
#
loop_
_entity.id
_entity.type
_entity.pdbx_description
1 polymer ?
#
loop_
_entity_poly.entity_id
_entity_poly.type
_entity_poly.pdbx_seq_one_letter_code
_entity_poly.pdbx_strand_id
1 'polypeptide(L)'
;GPTGVGMLYAKESWLNTLPPYQGGGEMISEVTFEETTYAGLPHKFEAGTPNICGGIAFGAAIDYMNSIGFNAIAAYENELLDYATDKMSAIKGMKIYGPKKNKTSVISFNI
;
A
#
# COMPACT_ATOMS: atom_id res chain seq x y z
N GLY A 1 -3.50 5.79 -7.04
CA GLY A 1 -2.23 6.53 -6.95
C GLY A 1 -1.26 6.14 -8.06
N PRO A 2 -0.10 6.81 -8.16
CA PRO A 2 0.91 6.47 -9.17
C PRO A 2 1.47 5.07 -8.93
N THR A 3 1.93 4.41 -10.00
CA THR A 3 2.65 3.13 -9.92
C THR A 3 4.06 3.33 -9.37
N GLY A 4 4.61 2.31 -8.68
CA GLY A 4 5.99 2.32 -8.19
C GLY A 4 6.22 3.18 -6.94
N VAL A 5 5.18 3.54 -6.21
CA VAL A 5 5.25 4.23 -4.92
C VAL A 5 4.32 3.58 -3.90
N GLY A 6 4.78 3.48 -2.68
CA GLY A 6 4.02 2.97 -1.55
C GLY A 6 4.51 3.55 -0.24
N MET A 7 3.77 3.34 0.83
CA MET A 7 4.11 3.81 2.16
C MET A 7 3.94 2.69 3.18
N LEU A 8 4.91 2.56 4.07
CA LEU A 8 4.83 1.72 5.26
C LEU A 8 4.71 2.62 6.49
N TYR A 9 3.66 2.40 7.27
CA TYR A 9 3.53 3.00 8.60
C TYR A 9 3.84 1.97 9.68
N ALA A 10 4.69 2.34 10.63
CA ALA A 10 4.94 1.54 11.83
C ALA A 10 5.25 2.45 13.02
N LYS A 11 5.09 1.93 14.25
CA LYS A 11 5.48 2.64 15.46
C LYS A 11 7.01 2.77 15.50
N GLU A 12 7.50 3.94 15.91
CA GLU A 12 8.94 4.24 16.00
C GLU A 12 9.71 3.19 16.82
N SER A 13 9.13 2.69 17.91
CA SER A 13 9.75 1.66 18.75
C SER A 13 10.07 0.38 17.97
N TRP A 14 9.21 -0.01 17.03
CA TRP A 14 9.44 -1.15 16.14
C TRP A 14 10.48 -0.83 15.07
N LEU A 15 10.38 0.34 14.44
CA LEU A 15 11.32 0.75 13.40
C LEU A 15 12.75 0.83 13.93
N ASN A 16 12.95 1.26 15.17
CA ASN A 16 14.26 1.32 15.79
C ASN A 16 14.87 -0.08 16.02
N THR A 17 14.07 -1.10 16.29
CA THR A 17 14.54 -2.47 16.57
C THR A 17 14.69 -3.34 15.31
N LEU A 18 13.91 -3.06 14.26
CA LEU A 18 13.98 -3.82 13.01
C LEU A 18 15.28 -3.52 12.25
N PRO A 19 15.90 -4.51 11.60
CA PRO A 19 16.98 -4.26 10.65
C PRO A 19 16.44 -3.53 9.42
N PRO A 20 17.29 -2.82 8.66
CA PRO A 20 16.88 -2.26 7.37
C PRO A 20 16.45 -3.37 6.42
N TYR A 21 15.50 -3.06 5.53
CA TYR A 21 14.97 -4.04 4.58
C TYR A 21 15.97 -4.34 3.45
N GLN A 22 16.68 -3.31 2.97
CA GLN A 22 17.71 -3.43 1.92
C GLN A 22 18.77 -2.38 2.12
N GLY A 23 19.96 -2.61 1.57
CA GLY A 23 21.07 -1.68 1.59
C GLY A 23 21.11 -0.79 0.34
N GLY A 24 21.71 0.39 0.48
CA GLY A 24 21.89 1.33 -0.62
C GLY A 24 22.40 2.70 -0.11
N GLY A 25 22.51 3.67 -0.99
CA GLY A 25 22.82 5.04 -0.61
C GLY A 25 21.77 5.65 0.30
N GLU A 26 22.09 6.72 0.97
CA GLU A 26 21.25 7.51 1.88
C GLU A 26 20.85 6.79 3.20
N MET A 27 20.72 5.46 3.21
CA MET A 27 20.27 4.69 4.37
C MET A 27 21.41 4.20 5.28
N ILE A 28 22.66 4.38 4.89
CA ILE A 28 23.86 4.05 5.64
C ILE A 28 24.43 5.31 6.31
N SER A 29 25.10 5.13 7.46
CA SER A 29 25.88 6.16 8.12
C SER A 29 27.38 5.93 7.85
N GLU A 30 27.87 4.73 8.10
CA GLU A 30 29.25 4.33 7.89
C GLU A 30 29.33 2.89 7.40
N VAL A 31 30.28 2.61 6.51
CA VAL A 31 30.58 1.26 6.01
C VAL A 31 32.05 1.00 6.13
N THR A 32 32.42 -0.04 6.88
CA THR A 32 33.77 -0.60 6.94
C THR A 32 33.75 -2.04 6.44
N PHE A 33 34.92 -2.70 6.41
CA PHE A 33 34.99 -4.12 6.08
C PHE A 33 34.36 -5.01 7.17
N GLU A 34 34.35 -4.53 8.41
CA GLU A 34 33.89 -5.27 9.58
C GLU A 34 32.44 -4.98 9.94
N GLU A 35 31.97 -3.76 9.69
CA GLU A 35 30.68 -3.30 10.17
C GLU A 35 30.02 -2.28 9.24
N THR A 36 28.70 -2.27 9.23
CA THR A 36 27.88 -1.21 8.61
C THR A 36 26.95 -0.62 9.64
N THR A 37 26.98 0.70 9.79
CA THR A 37 26.02 1.44 10.60
C THR A 37 25.00 2.16 9.71
N TYR A 38 23.81 2.38 10.23
CA TYR A 38 22.68 2.86 9.44
C TYR A 38 22.26 4.27 9.86
N ALA A 39 21.69 4.99 8.92
CA ALA A 39 21.08 6.28 9.17
C ALA A 39 19.90 6.16 10.14
N GLY A 40 19.53 7.26 10.77
CA GLY A 40 18.33 7.33 11.59
C GLY A 40 17.04 7.21 10.78
N LEU A 41 15.92 7.08 11.47
CA LEU A 41 14.59 7.08 10.83
C LEU A 41 14.30 8.48 10.22
N PRO A 42 13.61 8.55 9.08
CA PRO A 42 13.07 7.43 8.28
C PRO A 42 14.09 6.79 7.33
N HIS A 43 15.25 7.42 7.11
CA HIS A 43 16.21 7.05 6.05
C HIS A 43 16.74 5.62 6.14
N LYS A 44 16.79 5.05 7.35
CA LYS A 44 17.16 3.64 7.57
C LYS A 44 16.40 2.65 6.66
N PHE A 45 15.17 2.98 6.25
CA PHE A 45 14.32 2.15 5.40
C PHE A 45 14.14 2.68 3.98
N GLU A 46 14.85 3.74 3.62
CA GLU A 46 14.72 4.44 2.34
C GLU A 46 16.04 4.35 1.57
N ALA A 47 16.31 3.19 0.96
CA ALA A 47 17.55 2.93 0.26
C ALA A 47 17.56 3.55 -1.15
N GLY A 48 18.56 4.40 -1.40
CA GLY A 48 18.78 5.07 -2.69
C GLY A 48 17.92 6.31 -2.89
N THR A 49 18.07 6.95 -4.04
CA THR A 49 17.29 8.14 -4.40
C THR A 49 15.80 7.79 -4.46
N PRO A 50 14.93 8.49 -3.70
CA PRO A 50 13.51 8.18 -3.66
C PRO A 50 12.83 8.50 -4.99
N ASN A 51 11.69 7.86 -5.25
CA ASN A 51 10.81 8.20 -6.37
C ASN A 51 10.11 9.54 -6.11
N ILE A 52 10.80 10.65 -6.37
CA ILE A 52 10.35 12.01 -6.05
C ILE A 52 9.02 12.32 -6.74
N CYS A 53 8.93 12.07 -8.04
CA CYS A 53 7.70 12.31 -8.81
C CYS A 53 6.54 11.46 -8.29
N GLY A 54 6.81 10.19 -7.96
CA GLY A 54 5.81 9.29 -7.38
C GLY A 54 5.32 9.76 -6.02
N GLY A 55 6.21 10.25 -5.15
CA GLY A 55 5.87 10.82 -3.84
C GLY A 55 4.94 12.05 -3.96
N ILE A 56 5.29 12.99 -4.84
CA ILE A 56 4.46 14.19 -5.09
C ILE A 56 3.09 13.80 -5.65
N ALA A 57 3.06 12.92 -6.65
CA ALA A 57 1.81 12.44 -7.26
C ALA A 57 0.96 11.63 -6.28
N PHE A 58 1.58 10.92 -5.32
CA PHE A 58 0.86 10.20 -4.28
C PHE A 58 0.15 11.18 -3.32
N GLY A 59 0.78 12.30 -2.95
CA GLY A 59 0.14 13.38 -2.21
C GLY A 59 -1.10 13.92 -2.93
N ALA A 60 -0.99 14.25 -4.21
CA ALA A 60 -2.12 14.71 -5.03
C ALA A 60 -3.26 13.66 -5.11
N ALA A 61 -2.93 12.37 -5.15
CA ALA A 61 -3.93 11.31 -5.13
C ALA A 61 -4.67 11.23 -3.78
N ILE A 62 -3.98 11.47 -2.67
CA ILE A 62 -4.59 11.54 -1.33
C ILE A 62 -5.52 12.75 -1.23
N ASP A 63 -5.11 13.92 -1.72
CA ASP A 63 -5.94 15.12 -1.73
C ASP A 63 -7.21 14.91 -2.56
N TYR A 64 -7.12 14.26 -3.70
CA TYR A 64 -8.27 13.87 -4.51
C TYR A 64 -9.25 12.97 -3.74
N MET A 65 -8.75 11.92 -3.07
CA MET A 65 -9.60 11.06 -2.25
C MET A 65 -10.26 11.81 -1.09
N ASN A 66 -9.53 12.71 -0.43
CA ASN A 66 -10.04 13.56 0.63
C ASN A 66 -11.15 14.51 0.12
N SER A 67 -11.03 15.02 -1.11
CA SER A 67 -12.04 15.91 -1.70
C SER A 67 -13.38 15.22 -1.98
N ILE A 68 -13.35 13.90 -2.25
CA ILE A 68 -14.55 13.07 -2.41
C ILE A 68 -15.10 12.64 -1.04
N GLY A 69 -14.20 12.31 -0.11
CA GLY A 69 -14.49 11.80 1.22
C GLY A 69 -14.57 10.26 1.28
N PHE A 70 -13.88 9.68 2.24
CA PHE A 70 -13.78 8.22 2.38
C PHE A 70 -15.12 7.52 2.59
N ASN A 71 -16.06 8.14 3.30
CA ASN A 71 -17.39 7.57 3.51
C ASN A 71 -18.19 7.46 2.20
N ALA A 72 -18.11 8.47 1.33
CA ALA A 72 -18.76 8.44 0.02
C ALA A 72 -18.13 7.38 -0.90
N ILE A 73 -16.81 7.29 -0.91
CA ILE A 73 -16.07 6.27 -1.66
C ILE A 73 -16.49 4.88 -1.18
N ALA A 74 -16.45 4.63 0.14
CA ALA A 74 -16.80 3.32 0.70
C ALA A 74 -18.27 2.93 0.42
N ALA A 75 -19.20 3.88 0.49
CA ALA A 75 -20.61 3.61 0.19
C ALA A 75 -20.79 3.20 -1.29
N TYR A 76 -20.18 3.91 -2.21
CA TYR A 76 -20.27 3.61 -3.64
C TYR A 76 -19.56 2.29 -4.00
N GLU A 77 -18.40 2.04 -3.43
CA GLU A 77 -17.68 0.78 -3.63
C GLU A 77 -18.47 -0.43 -3.12
N ASN A 78 -19.16 -0.31 -1.98
CA ASN A 78 -20.01 -1.37 -1.46
C ASN A 78 -21.23 -1.63 -2.37
N GLU A 79 -21.88 -0.58 -2.89
CA GLU A 79 -22.98 -0.71 -3.86
C GLU A 79 -22.52 -1.49 -5.11
N LEU A 80 -21.38 -1.10 -5.69
CA LEU A 80 -20.81 -1.78 -6.85
C LEU A 80 -20.42 -3.23 -6.55
N LEU A 81 -19.86 -3.48 -5.37
CA LEU A 81 -19.44 -4.81 -4.94
C LEU A 81 -20.67 -5.74 -4.78
N ASP A 82 -21.74 -5.28 -4.15
CA ASP A 82 -22.96 -6.03 -3.97
C ASP A 82 -23.60 -6.34 -5.34
N TYR A 83 -23.75 -5.33 -6.20
CA TYR A 83 -24.27 -5.51 -7.55
C TYR A 83 -23.45 -6.53 -8.37
N ALA A 84 -22.12 -6.38 -8.38
CA ALA A 84 -21.25 -7.28 -9.13
C ALA A 84 -21.29 -8.71 -8.56
N THR A 85 -21.30 -8.86 -7.24
CA THR A 85 -21.38 -10.18 -6.58
C THR A 85 -22.68 -10.90 -6.93
N ASP A 86 -23.83 -10.21 -6.93
CA ASP A 86 -25.11 -10.79 -7.30
C ASP A 86 -25.13 -11.23 -8.76
N LYS A 87 -24.68 -10.38 -9.68
CA LYS A 87 -24.62 -10.72 -11.10
C LYS A 87 -23.66 -11.86 -11.41
N MET A 88 -22.49 -11.87 -10.82
CA MET A 88 -21.51 -12.93 -11.00
C MET A 88 -21.96 -14.25 -10.39
N SER A 89 -22.64 -14.23 -9.24
CA SER A 89 -23.19 -15.44 -8.61
C SER A 89 -24.26 -16.13 -9.45
N ALA A 90 -24.92 -15.41 -10.35
CA ALA A 90 -25.93 -15.97 -11.27
C ALA A 90 -25.31 -16.66 -12.51
N ILE A 91 -24.02 -16.52 -12.74
CA ILE A 91 -23.33 -17.13 -13.89
C ILE A 91 -23.08 -18.61 -13.59
N LYS A 92 -23.56 -19.50 -14.47
CA LYS A 92 -23.37 -20.94 -14.32
C LYS A 92 -21.88 -21.30 -14.38
N GLY A 93 -21.42 -22.04 -13.39
CA GLY A 93 -20.01 -22.45 -13.27
C GLY A 93 -19.13 -21.46 -12.49
N MET A 94 -19.61 -20.26 -12.24
CA MET A 94 -18.87 -19.24 -11.46
C MET A 94 -18.70 -19.68 -10.00
N LYS A 95 -17.47 -19.63 -9.53
CA LYS A 95 -17.15 -19.84 -8.11
C LYS A 95 -16.43 -18.60 -7.58
N ILE A 96 -17.08 -17.88 -6.66
CA ILE A 96 -16.50 -16.71 -5.98
C ILE A 96 -15.79 -17.16 -4.72
N TYR A 97 -14.59 -16.66 -4.47
CA TYR A 97 -13.76 -16.94 -3.30
C TYR A 97 -13.76 -15.76 -2.33
N GLY A 98 -13.64 -16.08 -1.05
CA GLY A 98 -13.61 -15.11 0.04
C GLY A 98 -14.99 -14.75 0.60
N PRO A 99 -15.03 -13.85 1.58
CA PRO A 99 -16.28 -13.43 2.23
C PRO A 99 -17.15 -12.62 1.26
N LYS A 100 -18.47 -12.73 1.41
CA LYS A 100 -19.43 -11.95 0.60
C LYS A 100 -19.52 -10.49 1.04
N LYS A 101 -19.29 -10.21 2.32
CA LYS A 101 -19.40 -8.87 2.93
C LYS A 101 -18.15 -8.55 3.75
N ASN A 102 -18.00 -7.29 4.14
CA ASN A 102 -16.87 -6.80 4.93
C ASN A 102 -15.50 -7.04 4.26
N LYS A 103 -15.43 -6.73 2.98
CA LYS A 103 -14.22 -6.78 2.16
C LYS A 103 -14.10 -5.51 1.31
N THR A 104 -12.94 -5.26 0.77
CA THR A 104 -12.73 -4.23 -0.24
C THR A 104 -13.37 -4.63 -1.58
N SER A 105 -13.46 -3.69 -2.53
CA SER A 105 -14.08 -3.86 -3.85
C SER A 105 -13.30 -4.84 -4.76
N VAL A 106 -12.95 -6.00 -4.22
CA VAL A 106 -12.21 -7.07 -4.93
C VAL A 106 -13.04 -8.34 -4.94
N ILE A 107 -13.18 -8.97 -6.11
CA ILE A 107 -13.84 -10.26 -6.30
C ILE A 107 -12.85 -11.21 -6.96
N SER A 108 -12.48 -12.27 -6.24
CA SER A 108 -11.67 -13.37 -6.77
C SER A 108 -12.63 -14.50 -7.20
N PHE A 109 -12.47 -15.00 -8.41
CA PHE A 109 -13.38 -16.01 -8.96
C PHE A 109 -12.69 -16.96 -9.94
N ASN A 110 -13.33 -18.11 -10.18
CA ASN A 110 -13.06 -19.02 -11.30
C ASN A 110 -14.36 -19.29 -12.07
N ILE A 111 -14.23 -19.67 -13.32
CA ILE A 111 -15.30 -20.18 -14.19
C ILE A 111 -14.94 -21.59 -14.62
#